data_e65f117def932aef5d07c28fadad94f0
#
_entry.id   e65f117def932aef5d07c28fadad94f0
#
_cell.length_a   1.000
_cell.length_b   1.000
_cell.length_c   1.000
_cell.angle_alpha   90.00
_cell.angle_beta   90.00
_cell.angle_gamma   90.00
#
_symmetry.space_group_name_H-M   'P 1'
#
loop_
_entity.id
_entity.type
_entity.pdbx_description
1 polymer ?
#
loop_
_entity_poly.entity_id
_entity_poly.type
_entity_poly.pdbx_seq_one_letter_code
_entity_poly.pdbx_strand_id
1 'polypeptide(L)'
;MGMAFYLGVLALIISSYFPIMASTVTPTTLVDTSSLNRSSFPKGFIFGTGSSSYQYEGAANEGGRGQSIWDNYTHKYSDKILDRSNGDVAVDQYHRYKDDVAIMKYMNTDAYRFSISWPRILPKGKVSAGINKEGIKYYNNLINELLDNGLVPFVTLFHFDLPQALQDKYNGFLSSDIINDFRDYAELCFKEFGDRVKHWITINEPHSHSTIGTEAPYIASYNQLLAHAAAVKLYRTNYQVSQKGSIGITLNCIWFLPFSNDILDHQAAHRALDFMFGWFMEPLTKGKYPQSMVSLVGKRLPKFTKKQSKMLIGSFDFIGINYYTSSFAANIPHSKNDTSKPTYFKDTHVNLTTERNGAPIGPRAASPWLYVYPRGIRELLLYTKTKYNNPLIYITENGMDEFNDPTLSLEEALMDTYRIDYFYRHLYYISSAIKHGVKVKGYFAWSLLDNFEWSAGYTLEIKRLKRRCGTVIATKVLNQMELKGDIMRFLSEFHRNGRLGKGPVTNVEYNVPTLIRYVNVATNVPTLY
;
A
#
# COMPACT_ATOMS: atom_id res chain seq x y z
N MET A 1 -12.13 -8.40 27.45
CA MET A 1 -12.14 -9.85 27.15
C MET A 1 -12.83 -10.07 25.80
N GLY A 2 -12.34 -9.59 24.69
CA GLY A 2 -13.02 -9.65 23.37
C GLY A 2 -12.13 -9.73 22.15
N MET A 3 -10.84 -9.46 22.28
CA MET A 3 -9.91 -9.43 21.13
C MET A 3 -9.23 -10.78 20.80
N ALA A 4 -9.46 -11.82 21.59
CA ALA A 4 -8.73 -13.10 21.46
C ALA A 4 -9.31 -14.10 20.46
N PHE A 5 -10.48 -13.85 19.86
CA PHE A 5 -11.19 -14.90 19.11
C PHE A 5 -11.07 -14.84 17.57
N TYR A 6 -10.59 -13.73 16.98
CA TYR A 6 -10.57 -13.57 15.51
C TYR A 6 -9.25 -13.90 14.82
N LEU A 7 -8.17 -14.10 15.56
CA LEU A 7 -6.89 -14.55 15.01
C LEU A 7 -6.77 -16.09 14.89
N GLY A 8 -7.76 -16.83 15.38
CA GLY A 8 -7.76 -18.30 15.37
C GLY A 8 -7.94 -18.95 13.99
N VAL A 9 -8.45 -18.24 12.99
CA VAL A 9 -8.71 -18.81 11.66
C VAL A 9 -7.48 -18.73 10.74
N LEU A 10 -6.52 -17.84 11.01
CA LEU A 10 -5.25 -17.80 10.26
C LEU A 10 -4.19 -18.78 10.82
N ALA A 11 -4.39 -19.31 12.04
CA ALA A 11 -3.43 -20.20 12.72
C ALA A 11 -3.63 -21.70 12.43
N LEU A 12 -4.67 -22.10 11.72
CA LEU A 12 -4.99 -23.51 11.44
C LEU A 12 -4.46 -24.05 10.11
N ILE A 13 -3.60 -23.30 9.40
CA ILE A 13 -2.92 -23.77 8.17
C ILE A 13 -1.40 -23.92 8.39
N ILE A 14 -0.92 -24.09 9.60
CA ILE A 14 0.49 -24.38 9.84
C ILE A 14 0.60 -25.80 10.44
N SER A 15 0.53 -26.82 9.61
CA SER A 15 1.28 -28.07 9.84
C SER A 15 1.23 -28.96 8.58
N SER A 16 2.09 -28.66 7.63
CA SER A 16 2.69 -29.68 6.75
C SER A 16 3.94 -29.09 6.10
N TYR A 17 5.07 -29.33 6.72
CA TYR A 17 6.35 -29.19 6.07
C TYR A 17 6.44 -30.23 4.95
N PHE A 18 6.24 -29.81 3.70
CA PHE A 18 6.69 -30.54 2.53
C PHE A 18 7.87 -29.79 1.90
N PRO A 19 8.94 -30.50 1.49
CA PRO A 19 10.04 -29.87 0.79
C PRO A 19 9.54 -29.32 -0.54
N ILE A 20 9.76 -28.03 -0.78
CA ILE A 20 9.40 -27.34 -2.02
C ILE A 20 10.31 -27.86 -3.11
N MET A 21 9.84 -28.82 -3.89
CA MET A 21 10.39 -29.06 -5.23
C MET A 21 10.05 -27.82 -6.08
N ALA A 22 11.08 -27.14 -6.58
CA ALA A 22 10.90 -26.08 -7.57
C ALA A 22 10.20 -26.66 -8.80
N SER A 23 8.88 -26.52 -8.84
CA SER A 23 8.10 -26.86 -10.02
C SER A 23 8.37 -25.78 -11.08
N THR A 24 9.09 -26.14 -12.13
CA THR A 24 9.22 -25.35 -13.35
C THR A 24 7.87 -25.31 -14.06
N VAL A 25 6.96 -24.46 -13.59
CA VAL A 25 5.73 -24.17 -14.30
C VAL A 25 6.09 -23.21 -15.43
N THR A 26 6.09 -23.71 -16.66
CA THR A 26 6.22 -22.90 -17.87
C THR A 26 5.09 -21.86 -17.89
N PRO A 27 5.39 -20.56 -17.93
CA PRO A 27 4.34 -19.53 -17.91
C PRO A 27 3.56 -19.61 -19.24
N THR A 28 2.26 -19.83 -19.12
CA THR A 28 1.33 -19.72 -20.26
C THR A 28 1.34 -18.29 -20.78
N THR A 29 1.72 -18.13 -22.05
CA THR A 29 1.77 -16.90 -22.84
C THR A 29 2.64 -15.79 -22.24
N LEU A 30 3.93 -15.86 -22.50
CA LEU A 30 4.86 -14.74 -22.30
C LEU A 30 4.39 -13.56 -23.14
N VAL A 31 3.89 -12.52 -22.48
CA VAL A 31 3.67 -11.23 -23.12
C VAL A 31 5.05 -10.65 -23.40
N ASP A 32 5.32 -10.27 -24.65
CA ASP A 32 6.55 -9.58 -24.99
C ASP A 32 6.53 -8.17 -24.37
N THR A 33 7.34 -7.98 -23.34
CA THR A 33 7.52 -6.70 -22.65
C THR A 33 8.79 -5.97 -23.09
N SER A 34 9.55 -6.52 -24.05
CA SER A 34 10.86 -6.01 -24.46
C SER A 34 10.82 -4.58 -25.02
N SER A 35 9.67 -4.18 -25.59
CA SER A 35 9.44 -2.85 -26.15
C SER A 35 8.85 -1.85 -25.14
N LEU A 36 8.49 -2.30 -23.91
CA LEU A 36 7.88 -1.44 -22.92
C LEU A 36 8.92 -0.47 -22.33
N ASN A 37 8.61 0.82 -22.35
CA ASN A 37 9.47 1.88 -21.80
C ASN A 37 8.63 3.08 -21.35
N ARG A 38 9.24 4.11 -20.71
CA ARG A 38 8.51 5.29 -20.24
C ARG A 38 7.70 5.98 -21.33
N SER A 39 8.16 5.97 -22.59
CA SER A 39 7.43 6.55 -23.73
C SER A 39 6.22 5.71 -24.18
N SER A 40 6.06 4.49 -23.65
CA SER A 40 4.85 3.68 -23.82
C SER A 40 3.65 4.20 -23.05
N PHE A 41 3.86 5.22 -22.21
CA PHE A 41 2.85 5.87 -21.38
C PHE A 41 2.61 7.31 -21.84
N PRO A 42 1.44 7.89 -21.55
CA PRO A 42 1.15 9.27 -21.93
C PRO A 42 2.16 10.28 -21.34
N LYS A 43 2.43 11.37 -22.05
CA LYS A 43 3.26 12.46 -21.53
C LYS A 43 2.74 12.93 -20.17
N GLY A 44 3.64 13.05 -19.19
CA GLY A 44 3.32 13.44 -17.82
C GLY A 44 2.73 12.29 -16.97
N PHE A 45 2.86 11.05 -17.41
CA PHE A 45 2.61 9.88 -16.55
C PHE A 45 3.68 9.81 -15.46
N ILE A 46 3.25 9.66 -14.21
CA ILE A 46 4.12 9.67 -13.04
C ILE A 46 4.57 8.26 -12.69
N PHE A 47 5.87 8.04 -12.57
CA PHE A 47 6.46 6.84 -12.01
C PHE A 47 7.05 7.14 -10.65
N GLY A 48 6.49 6.52 -9.61
CA GLY A 48 6.89 6.75 -8.23
C GLY A 48 7.08 5.45 -7.46
N THR A 49 7.39 5.63 -6.19
CA THR A 49 7.45 4.55 -5.21
C THR A 49 6.75 4.96 -3.93
N GLY A 50 6.32 3.98 -3.13
CA GLY A 50 5.52 4.19 -1.94
C GLY A 50 6.19 3.76 -0.65
N SER A 51 5.68 4.32 0.46
CA SER A 51 5.95 3.90 1.83
C SER A 51 4.79 4.25 2.75
N SER A 52 4.84 3.78 4.00
CA SER A 52 3.94 4.22 5.07
C SER A 52 4.72 4.52 6.36
N SER A 53 4.18 5.40 7.19
CA SER A 53 4.87 5.90 8.38
C SER A 53 5.29 4.79 9.35
N TYR A 54 4.36 3.91 9.74
CA TYR A 54 4.67 2.84 10.70
C TYR A 54 5.71 1.84 10.17
N GLN A 55 5.63 1.53 8.88
CA GLN A 55 6.52 0.54 8.24
C GLN A 55 7.93 1.10 7.97
N TYR A 56 8.10 2.42 7.92
CA TYR A 56 9.33 3.07 7.45
C TYR A 56 10.03 3.96 8.46
N GLU A 57 9.29 4.83 9.17
CA GLU A 57 9.89 5.92 9.91
C GLU A 57 10.81 5.47 11.03
N GLY A 58 10.37 4.50 11.84
CA GLY A 58 11.01 4.19 13.10
C GLY A 58 10.93 5.35 14.08
N ALA A 59 11.97 5.53 14.91
CA ALA A 59 12.01 6.57 15.95
C ALA A 59 10.71 6.61 16.77
N ALA A 60 10.22 5.43 17.18
CA ALA A 60 8.90 5.25 17.80
C ALA A 60 8.76 6.04 19.11
N ASN A 61 9.85 6.19 19.85
CA ASN A 61 9.91 6.86 21.14
C ASN A 61 10.68 8.19 21.09
N GLU A 62 10.85 8.78 19.92
CA GLU A 62 11.65 9.99 19.72
C GLU A 62 10.80 11.15 19.20
N GLY A 63 11.35 12.37 19.33
CA GLY A 63 10.74 13.59 18.80
C GLY A 63 9.33 13.86 19.32
N GLY A 64 8.97 13.36 20.52
CA GLY A 64 7.65 13.58 21.12
C GLY A 64 6.49 12.84 20.42
N ARG A 65 6.77 11.80 19.64
CA ARG A 65 5.75 10.96 19.00
C ARG A 65 4.90 10.23 20.04
N GLY A 66 3.58 10.21 19.85
CA GLY A 66 2.67 9.34 20.60
C GLY A 66 2.60 7.93 20.02
N GLN A 67 2.06 6.99 20.80
CA GLN A 67 1.86 5.63 20.33
C GLN A 67 0.71 5.53 19.31
N SER A 68 0.89 4.71 18.29
CA SER A 68 -0.17 4.21 17.41
C SER A 68 -0.74 2.89 17.93
N ILE A 69 -1.87 2.46 17.35
CA ILE A 69 -2.44 1.12 17.63
C ILE A 69 -1.47 0.00 17.26
N TRP A 70 -0.58 0.20 16.28
CA TRP A 70 0.43 -0.78 15.88
C TRP A 70 1.59 -0.87 16.88
N ASP A 71 2.03 0.26 17.47
CA ASP A 71 3.01 0.22 18.57
C ASP A 71 2.47 -0.61 19.74
N ASN A 72 1.23 -0.33 20.15
CA ASN A 72 0.59 -1.08 21.23
C ASN A 72 0.42 -2.57 20.87
N TYR A 73 -0.03 -2.86 19.65
CA TYR A 73 -0.27 -4.23 19.19
C TYR A 73 1.01 -5.07 19.15
N THR A 74 2.07 -4.58 18.53
CA THR A 74 3.31 -5.33 18.36
C THR A 74 4.06 -5.55 19.67
N HIS A 75 3.99 -4.58 20.61
CA HIS A 75 4.58 -4.75 21.93
C HIS A 75 3.77 -5.70 22.82
N LYS A 76 2.44 -5.56 22.83
CA LYS A 76 1.57 -6.35 23.70
C LYS A 76 1.34 -7.77 23.20
N TYR A 77 1.32 -7.96 21.89
CA TYR A 77 1.02 -9.22 21.23
C TYR A 77 2.14 -9.60 20.24
N SER A 78 3.38 -9.53 20.69
CA SER A 78 4.54 -9.87 19.84
C SER A 78 4.49 -11.29 19.27
N ASP A 79 3.81 -12.22 19.97
CA ASP A 79 3.55 -13.59 19.50
C ASP A 79 2.65 -13.65 18.24
N LYS A 80 1.97 -12.57 17.89
CA LYS A 80 1.15 -12.43 16.67
C LYS A 80 1.93 -11.91 15.47
N ILE A 81 3.17 -11.49 15.67
CA ILE A 81 4.10 -11.14 14.61
C ILE A 81 5.02 -12.34 14.38
N LEU A 82 5.16 -12.76 13.14
CA LEU A 82 5.81 -14.03 12.79
C LEU A 82 7.24 -14.16 13.32
N ASP A 83 8.01 -13.07 13.29
CA ASP A 83 9.37 -12.98 13.84
C ASP A 83 9.43 -12.21 15.17
N ARG A 84 8.30 -11.87 15.75
CA ARG A 84 8.16 -11.11 16.99
C ARG A 84 8.76 -9.70 16.94
N SER A 85 9.00 -9.16 15.76
CA SER A 85 9.52 -7.82 15.55
C SER A 85 8.45 -6.74 15.68
N ASN A 86 8.86 -5.48 15.59
CA ASN A 86 8.00 -4.29 15.64
C ASN A 86 8.53 -3.18 14.71
N GLY A 87 7.80 -2.09 14.61
CA GLY A 87 8.15 -0.92 13.80
C GLY A 87 8.98 0.14 14.51
N ASP A 88 9.58 -0.14 15.69
CA ASP A 88 10.25 0.89 16.50
C ASP A 88 11.43 1.54 15.79
N VAL A 89 12.18 0.75 15.01
CA VAL A 89 13.30 1.19 14.18
C VAL A 89 12.90 1.21 12.71
N ALA A 90 12.12 0.22 12.26
CA ALA A 90 11.69 0.04 10.88
C ALA A 90 12.86 0.20 9.89
N VAL A 91 12.70 1.07 8.88
CA VAL A 91 13.76 1.44 7.94
C VAL A 91 14.56 2.63 8.45
N ASP A 92 14.20 3.19 9.60
CA ASP A 92 14.83 4.35 10.22
C ASP A 92 14.80 5.61 9.32
N GLN A 93 13.70 5.79 8.57
CA GLN A 93 13.56 6.92 7.66
C GLN A 93 13.54 8.26 8.40
N TYR A 94 13.06 8.29 9.65
CA TYR A 94 13.05 9.51 10.45
C TYR A 94 14.42 10.18 10.50
N HIS A 95 15.50 9.41 10.64
CA HIS A 95 16.88 9.93 10.66
C HIS A 95 17.53 9.97 9.27
N ARG A 96 17.02 9.17 8.31
CA ARG A 96 17.73 8.86 7.06
C ARG A 96 16.96 9.22 5.79
N TYR A 97 15.91 10.04 5.90
CA TYR A 97 15.09 10.43 4.74
C TYR A 97 15.90 11.02 3.58
N LYS A 98 17.03 11.71 3.86
CA LYS A 98 17.90 12.25 2.81
C LYS A 98 18.57 11.17 1.97
N ASP A 99 18.97 10.07 2.62
CA ASP A 99 19.54 8.92 1.93
C ASP A 99 18.47 8.26 1.02
N ASP A 100 17.24 8.14 1.54
CA ASP A 100 16.12 7.57 0.80
C ASP A 100 15.76 8.45 -0.41
N VAL A 101 15.76 9.77 -0.25
CA VAL A 101 15.55 10.72 -1.36
C VAL A 101 16.66 10.63 -2.40
N ALA A 102 17.92 10.48 -1.97
CA ALA A 102 19.05 10.29 -2.90
C ALA A 102 18.90 9.00 -3.72
N ILE A 103 18.43 7.91 -3.09
CA ILE A 103 18.10 6.64 -3.79
C ILE A 103 17.01 6.89 -4.84
N MET A 104 15.91 7.56 -4.49
CA MET A 104 14.81 7.85 -5.42
C MET A 104 15.27 8.71 -6.60
N LYS A 105 16.10 9.71 -6.35
CA LYS A 105 16.70 10.54 -7.41
C LYS A 105 17.60 9.73 -8.33
N TYR A 106 18.49 8.89 -7.76
CA TYR A 106 19.33 7.97 -8.54
C TYR A 106 18.49 7.04 -9.41
N MET A 107 17.33 6.61 -8.92
CA MET A 107 16.38 5.77 -9.62
C MET A 107 15.60 6.50 -10.72
N ASN A 108 15.75 7.80 -10.84
CA ASN A 108 14.99 8.62 -11.78
C ASN A 108 13.46 8.48 -11.62
N THR A 109 12.99 8.37 -10.36
CA THR A 109 11.56 8.40 -10.07
C THR A 109 11.03 9.83 -10.10
N ASP A 110 9.74 10.00 -10.43
CA ASP A 110 9.10 11.32 -10.55
C ASP A 110 8.46 11.77 -9.23
N ALA A 111 8.10 10.81 -8.36
CA ALA A 111 7.30 11.09 -7.17
C ALA A 111 7.55 10.10 -6.04
N TYR A 112 7.26 10.53 -4.82
CA TYR A 112 7.25 9.70 -3.63
C TYR A 112 5.92 9.78 -2.90
N ARG A 113 5.28 8.62 -2.69
CA ARG A 113 4.10 8.50 -1.86
C ARG A 113 4.50 8.05 -0.47
N PHE A 114 4.13 8.83 0.55
CA PHE A 114 4.38 8.50 1.95
C PHE A 114 3.17 8.87 2.81
N SER A 115 3.07 8.32 4.01
CA SER A 115 2.03 8.74 4.95
C SER A 115 2.58 9.60 6.07
N ILE A 116 1.76 10.51 6.58
CA ILE A 116 2.04 11.26 7.80
C ILE A 116 1.57 10.42 8.98
N SER A 117 2.45 10.16 9.94
CA SER A 117 2.08 9.53 11.20
C SER A 117 1.22 10.49 12.03
N TRP A 118 -0.07 10.19 12.14
CA TRP A 118 -0.99 10.98 12.95
C TRP A 118 -0.49 11.12 14.39
N PRO A 119 -0.06 10.04 15.10
CA PRO A 119 0.49 10.19 16.46
C PRO A 119 1.84 10.92 16.52
N ARG A 120 2.58 11.08 15.41
CA ARG A 120 3.81 11.89 15.41
C ARG A 120 3.51 13.37 15.49
N ILE A 121 2.49 13.86 14.80
CA ILE A 121 2.16 15.28 14.80
C ILE A 121 1.11 15.65 15.86
N LEU A 122 0.25 14.69 16.26
CA LEU A 122 -0.74 14.83 17.32
C LEU A 122 -0.63 13.64 18.30
N PRO A 123 0.28 13.67 19.28
CA PRO A 123 0.57 12.53 20.16
C PRO A 123 -0.66 12.01 20.94
N LYS A 124 -1.62 12.88 21.21
CA LYS A 124 -2.91 12.55 21.84
C LYS A 124 -4.07 12.50 20.84
N GLY A 125 -3.78 12.49 19.54
CA GLY A 125 -4.71 12.36 18.43
C GLY A 125 -5.58 13.58 18.13
N LYS A 126 -5.58 14.62 18.97
CA LYS A 126 -6.43 15.83 18.84
C LYS A 126 -5.61 17.11 18.81
N VAL A 127 -5.98 18.04 17.95
CA VAL A 127 -5.37 19.39 17.88
C VAL A 127 -5.48 20.11 19.22
N SER A 128 -6.65 20.02 19.88
CA SER A 128 -6.90 20.64 21.20
C SER A 128 -6.06 20.06 22.33
N ALA A 129 -5.47 18.87 22.15
CA ALA A 129 -4.63 18.21 23.16
C ALA A 129 -3.12 18.48 22.96
N GLY A 130 -2.77 19.28 21.96
CA GLY A 130 -1.42 19.74 21.67
C GLY A 130 -0.89 19.21 20.34
N ILE A 131 -0.12 20.06 19.66
CA ILE A 131 0.55 19.79 18.38
C ILE A 131 2.02 19.56 18.67
N ASN A 132 2.57 18.48 18.14
CA ASN A 132 4.01 18.20 18.21
C ASN A 132 4.76 18.92 17.10
N LYS A 133 5.42 20.02 17.45
CA LYS A 133 6.20 20.84 16.50
C LYS A 133 7.40 20.10 15.90
N GLU A 134 8.01 19.18 16.65
CA GLU A 134 9.13 18.36 16.16
C GLU A 134 8.67 17.40 15.05
N GLY A 135 7.50 16.78 15.22
CA GLY A 135 6.88 15.98 14.16
C GLY A 135 6.53 16.80 12.91
N ILE A 136 5.99 18.01 13.07
CA ILE A 136 5.74 18.95 11.97
C ILE A 136 7.05 19.31 11.25
N LYS A 137 8.12 19.59 11.99
CA LYS A 137 9.44 19.91 11.44
C LYS A 137 10.01 18.75 10.61
N TYR A 138 9.88 17.50 11.09
CA TYR A 138 10.33 16.34 10.32
C TYR A 138 9.66 16.27 8.93
N TYR A 139 8.34 16.39 8.85
CA TYR A 139 7.64 16.35 7.56
C TYR A 139 7.94 17.57 6.69
N ASN A 140 8.13 18.75 7.26
CA ASN A 140 8.59 19.91 6.51
C ASN A 140 9.96 19.64 5.86
N ASN A 141 10.87 19.04 6.59
CA ASN A 141 12.20 18.70 6.10
C ASN A 141 12.12 17.64 4.99
N LEU A 142 11.34 16.57 5.17
CA LEU A 142 11.15 15.54 4.15
C LEU A 142 10.54 16.11 2.86
N ILE A 143 9.48 16.92 2.98
CA ILE A 143 8.81 17.54 1.83
C ILE A 143 9.76 18.47 1.08
N ASN A 144 10.53 19.29 1.78
CA ASN A 144 11.50 20.17 1.16
C ASN A 144 12.61 19.37 0.45
N GLU A 145 13.16 18.34 1.10
CA GLU A 145 14.19 17.48 0.50
C GLU A 145 13.69 16.81 -0.79
N LEU A 146 12.42 16.33 -0.81
CA LEU A 146 11.82 15.79 -2.02
C LEU A 146 11.76 16.82 -3.15
N LEU A 147 11.24 18.00 -2.87
CA LEU A 147 11.08 19.08 -3.85
C LEU A 147 12.42 19.60 -4.36
N ASP A 148 13.42 19.77 -3.49
CA ASP A 148 14.77 20.19 -3.84
C ASP A 148 15.46 19.17 -4.78
N ASN A 149 15.02 17.90 -4.72
CA ASN A 149 15.50 16.84 -5.62
C ASN A 149 14.57 16.58 -6.81
N GLY A 150 13.55 17.42 -7.04
CA GLY A 150 12.63 17.31 -8.18
C GLY A 150 11.57 16.23 -8.05
N LEU A 151 11.35 15.67 -6.85
CA LEU A 151 10.37 14.63 -6.58
C LEU A 151 9.04 15.23 -6.11
N VAL A 152 7.93 14.76 -6.67
CA VAL A 152 6.59 15.22 -6.31
C VAL A 152 6.07 14.46 -5.08
N PRO A 153 5.73 15.16 -3.96
CA PRO A 153 5.13 14.51 -2.79
C PRO A 153 3.68 14.09 -3.06
N PHE A 154 3.35 12.82 -2.80
CA PHE A 154 2.00 12.28 -2.67
C PHE A 154 1.80 11.89 -1.20
N VAL A 155 0.91 12.59 -0.50
CA VAL A 155 0.81 12.47 0.96
C VAL A 155 -0.48 11.77 1.35
N THR A 156 -0.33 10.66 2.07
CA THR A 156 -1.42 9.91 2.70
C THR A 156 -1.59 10.37 4.15
N LEU A 157 -2.82 10.76 4.53
CA LEU A 157 -3.09 11.23 5.89
C LEU A 157 -3.25 10.08 6.90
N PHE A 158 -3.77 8.93 6.48
CA PHE A 158 -3.96 7.78 7.35
C PHE A 158 -3.59 6.47 6.66
N HIS A 159 -2.63 5.75 7.24
CA HIS A 159 -2.16 4.45 6.77
C HIS A 159 -2.05 3.45 7.95
N PHE A 160 -3.19 3.16 8.59
CA PHE A 160 -3.40 2.18 9.68
C PHE A 160 -2.83 2.56 11.06
N ASP A 161 -2.09 3.64 11.17
CA ASP A 161 -1.41 4.08 12.40
C ASP A 161 -2.24 5.06 13.25
N LEU A 162 -3.47 4.66 13.58
CA LEU A 162 -4.36 5.43 14.44
C LEU A 162 -3.68 5.72 15.80
N PRO A 163 -3.75 6.97 16.32
CA PRO A 163 -3.26 7.25 17.66
C PRO A 163 -3.93 6.36 18.72
N GLN A 164 -3.13 5.67 19.54
CA GLN A 164 -3.64 4.79 20.60
C GLN A 164 -4.56 5.55 21.56
N ALA A 165 -4.26 6.82 21.83
CA ALA A 165 -5.09 7.67 22.67
C ALA A 165 -6.54 7.83 22.17
N LEU A 166 -6.79 7.80 20.85
CA LEU A 166 -8.14 7.81 20.29
C LEU A 166 -8.79 6.43 20.33
N GLN A 167 -7.99 5.38 20.18
CA GLN A 167 -8.45 4.01 20.35
C GLN A 167 -8.93 3.79 21.79
N ASP A 168 -8.15 4.20 22.78
CA ASP A 168 -8.47 4.05 24.20
C ASP A 168 -9.69 4.89 24.59
N LYS A 169 -9.83 6.08 24.02
CA LYS A 169 -10.86 7.03 24.39
C LYS A 169 -12.26 6.64 23.91
N TYR A 170 -12.37 6.14 22.65
CA TYR A 170 -13.68 5.88 22.04
C TYR A 170 -13.64 4.80 20.95
N ASN A 171 -12.66 3.90 20.96
CA ASN A 171 -12.48 2.81 20.00
C ASN A 171 -12.27 3.28 18.54
N GLY A 172 -11.61 4.41 18.33
CA GLY A 172 -11.20 4.88 17.02
C GLY A 172 -12.34 4.97 16.00
N PHE A 173 -12.20 4.33 14.85
CA PHE A 173 -13.20 4.36 13.78
C PHE A 173 -14.53 3.65 14.13
N LEU A 174 -14.67 3.02 15.28
CA LEU A 174 -15.96 2.51 15.73
C LEU A 174 -16.87 3.61 16.30
N SER A 175 -16.31 4.78 16.65
CA SER A 175 -17.07 5.96 17.07
C SER A 175 -17.15 7.01 15.96
N SER A 176 -18.28 7.69 15.87
CA SER A 176 -18.46 8.86 15.00
C SER A 176 -17.61 10.07 15.39
N ASP A 177 -17.07 10.11 16.61
CA ASP A 177 -16.18 11.20 17.09
C ASP A 177 -14.93 11.32 16.23
N ILE A 178 -14.45 10.20 15.67
CA ILE A 178 -13.29 10.14 14.79
C ILE A 178 -13.43 11.03 13.56
N ILE A 179 -14.67 11.28 13.09
CA ILE A 179 -14.93 12.08 11.89
C ILE A 179 -14.44 13.52 12.08
N ASN A 180 -14.69 14.09 13.24
CA ASN A 180 -14.23 15.43 13.58
C ASN A 180 -12.72 15.46 13.87
N ASP A 181 -12.22 14.50 14.66
CA ASP A 181 -10.81 14.44 15.00
C ASP A 181 -9.93 14.22 13.75
N PHE A 182 -10.38 13.38 12.81
CA PHE A 182 -9.70 13.19 11.50
C PHE A 182 -9.76 14.45 10.63
N ARG A 183 -10.92 15.13 10.56
CA ARG A 183 -11.06 16.41 9.84
C ARG A 183 -10.09 17.47 10.37
N ASP A 184 -10.00 17.61 11.69
CA ASP A 184 -9.15 18.62 12.34
C ASP A 184 -7.65 18.27 12.17
N TYR A 185 -7.30 16.99 12.19
CA TYR A 185 -5.98 16.49 11.83
C TYR A 185 -5.62 16.79 10.36
N ALA A 186 -6.55 16.51 9.44
CA ALA A 186 -6.38 16.81 8.02
C ALA A 186 -6.21 18.31 7.79
N GLU A 187 -6.99 19.15 8.50
CA GLU A 187 -6.86 20.61 8.41
C GLU A 187 -5.47 21.08 8.85
N LEU A 188 -4.94 20.53 9.94
CA LEU A 188 -3.58 20.82 10.38
C LEU A 188 -2.56 20.50 9.26
N CYS A 189 -2.68 19.31 8.64
CA CYS A 189 -1.79 18.92 7.54
C CYS A 189 -1.90 19.87 6.33
N PHE A 190 -3.12 20.29 5.96
CA PHE A 190 -3.34 21.23 4.86
C PHE A 190 -2.74 22.60 5.17
N LYS A 191 -2.82 23.07 6.41
CA LYS A 191 -2.21 24.35 6.84
C LYS A 191 -0.68 24.29 6.81
N GLU A 192 -0.10 23.21 7.33
CA GLU A 192 1.35 23.11 7.51
C GLU A 192 2.10 22.76 6.22
N PHE A 193 1.49 22.02 5.28
CA PHE A 193 2.19 21.44 4.14
C PHE A 193 1.55 21.74 2.79
N GLY A 194 0.33 22.29 2.74
CA GLY A 194 -0.43 22.40 1.50
C GLY A 194 0.07 23.47 0.53
N ASP A 195 0.95 24.37 0.97
CA ASP A 195 1.70 25.26 0.11
C ASP A 195 2.57 24.49 -0.90
N ARG A 196 3.10 23.31 -0.52
CA ARG A 196 4.04 22.46 -1.25
C ARG A 196 3.43 21.14 -1.71
N VAL A 197 2.59 20.49 -0.90
CA VAL A 197 1.92 19.22 -1.24
C VAL A 197 0.72 19.48 -2.15
N LYS A 198 0.71 18.84 -3.32
CA LYS A 198 -0.34 19.00 -4.35
C LYS A 198 -1.18 17.74 -4.55
N HIS A 199 -0.81 16.62 -3.93
CA HIS A 199 -1.54 15.35 -4.05
C HIS A 199 -1.79 14.77 -2.66
N TRP A 200 -3.05 14.81 -2.23
CA TRP A 200 -3.49 14.32 -0.94
C TRP A 200 -4.29 13.03 -1.06
N ILE A 201 -3.98 12.06 -0.25
CA ILE A 201 -4.75 10.83 -0.06
C ILE A 201 -5.26 10.84 1.38
N THR A 202 -6.57 10.80 1.57
CA THR A 202 -7.14 10.88 2.92
C THR A 202 -6.89 9.61 3.72
N ILE A 203 -7.29 8.47 3.18
CA ILE A 203 -7.25 7.17 3.85
C ILE A 203 -6.70 6.13 2.86
N ASN A 204 -5.76 5.32 3.33
CA ASN A 204 -5.30 4.13 2.64
C ASN A 204 -6.15 2.93 3.04
N GLU A 205 -6.64 2.19 2.05
CA GLU A 205 -7.32 0.88 2.19
C GLU A 205 -8.33 0.80 3.35
N PRO A 206 -9.40 1.57 3.32
CA PRO A 206 -10.41 1.50 4.38
C PRO A 206 -11.04 0.11 4.52
N HIS A 207 -11.04 -0.70 3.45
CA HIS A 207 -11.46 -2.10 3.50
C HIS A 207 -10.56 -2.94 4.41
N SER A 208 -9.24 -2.91 4.19
CA SER A 208 -8.27 -3.68 4.99
C SER A 208 -8.33 -3.29 6.46
N HIS A 209 -8.33 -1.98 6.76
CA HIS A 209 -8.47 -1.50 8.13
C HIS A 209 -9.78 -1.99 8.80
N SER A 210 -10.89 -2.00 8.07
CA SER A 210 -12.19 -2.41 8.62
C SER A 210 -12.31 -3.91 8.82
N THR A 211 -11.85 -4.72 7.87
CA THR A 211 -12.08 -6.17 7.89
C THR A 211 -11.06 -6.94 8.72
N ILE A 212 -9.85 -6.42 8.83
CA ILE A 212 -8.75 -7.05 9.60
C ILE A 212 -8.61 -6.39 10.97
N GLY A 213 -8.77 -5.07 11.05
CA GLY A 213 -8.46 -4.28 12.24
C GLY A 213 -9.62 -4.06 13.21
N THR A 214 -10.87 -4.49 12.90
CA THR A 214 -12.02 -4.19 13.77
C THR A 214 -13.05 -5.32 13.87
N GLU A 215 -13.77 -5.35 15.00
CA GLU A 215 -14.89 -6.29 15.22
C GLU A 215 -16.19 -5.88 14.52
N ALA A 216 -16.30 -4.62 14.11
CA ALA A 216 -17.49 -4.06 13.47
C ALA A 216 -17.16 -3.37 12.14
N PRO A 217 -16.80 -4.15 11.09
CA PRO A 217 -16.26 -3.63 9.84
C PRO A 217 -17.18 -2.63 9.15
N TYR A 218 -18.50 -2.83 9.19
CA TYR A 218 -19.45 -1.93 8.55
C TYR A 218 -19.55 -0.56 9.22
N ILE A 219 -19.41 -0.50 10.56
CA ILE A 219 -19.37 0.76 11.32
C ILE A 219 -18.05 1.49 11.05
N ALA A 220 -16.93 0.78 11.10
CA ALA A 220 -15.62 1.36 10.83
C ALA A 220 -15.55 1.95 9.41
N SER A 221 -16.00 1.21 8.39
CA SER A 221 -16.05 1.70 7.01
C SER A 221 -16.96 2.91 6.83
N TYR A 222 -18.13 2.88 7.48
CA TYR A 222 -19.05 4.03 7.45
C TYR A 222 -18.41 5.30 8.01
N ASN A 223 -17.74 5.20 9.16
CA ASN A 223 -17.06 6.34 9.77
C ASN A 223 -15.83 6.78 8.96
N GLN A 224 -15.07 5.86 8.36
CA GLN A 224 -13.96 6.20 7.45
C GLN A 224 -14.44 6.95 6.21
N LEU A 225 -15.55 6.51 5.58
CA LEU A 225 -16.14 7.20 4.44
C LEU A 225 -16.58 8.63 4.81
N LEU A 226 -17.19 8.81 5.98
CA LEU A 226 -17.61 10.12 6.45
C LEU A 226 -16.44 11.01 6.86
N ALA A 227 -15.40 10.46 7.48
CA ALA A 227 -14.16 11.17 7.80
C ALA A 227 -13.45 11.65 6.52
N HIS A 228 -13.33 10.77 5.53
CA HIS A 228 -12.85 11.13 4.19
C HIS A 228 -13.63 12.29 3.59
N ALA A 229 -14.95 12.16 3.50
CA ALA A 229 -15.79 13.20 2.89
C ALA A 229 -15.75 14.52 3.66
N ALA A 230 -15.61 14.50 4.99
CA ALA A 230 -15.45 15.69 5.82
C ALA A 230 -14.13 16.41 5.52
N ALA A 231 -13.01 15.66 5.42
CA ALA A 231 -11.71 16.20 5.06
C ALA A 231 -11.69 16.78 3.64
N VAL A 232 -12.29 16.07 2.65
CA VAL A 232 -12.40 16.55 1.27
C VAL A 232 -13.23 17.84 1.20
N LYS A 233 -14.37 17.88 1.89
CA LYS A 233 -15.21 19.08 1.92
C LYS A 233 -14.45 20.26 2.50
N LEU A 234 -13.75 20.07 3.62
CA LEU A 234 -12.93 21.10 4.23
C LEU A 234 -11.83 21.61 3.28
N TYR A 235 -11.09 20.68 2.66
CA TYR A 235 -10.03 21.01 1.71
C TYR A 235 -10.56 21.87 0.55
N ARG A 236 -11.64 21.43 -0.09
CA ARG A 236 -12.23 22.12 -1.22
C ARG A 236 -12.76 23.50 -0.86
N THR A 237 -13.35 23.64 0.33
CA THR A 237 -13.93 24.91 0.75
C THR A 237 -12.88 25.95 1.12
N ASN A 238 -11.80 25.52 1.83
CA ASN A 238 -10.90 26.46 2.48
C ASN A 238 -9.50 26.53 1.83
N TYR A 239 -9.06 25.48 1.14
CA TYR A 239 -7.65 25.33 0.75
C TYR A 239 -7.42 25.11 -0.75
N GLN A 240 -8.25 24.31 -1.41
CA GLN A 240 -7.97 23.82 -2.77
C GLN A 240 -7.71 24.94 -3.78
N VAL A 241 -8.49 26.03 -3.73
CA VAL A 241 -8.35 27.17 -4.67
C VAL A 241 -7.00 27.84 -4.53
N SER A 242 -6.55 28.10 -3.29
CA SER A 242 -5.27 28.77 -3.00
C SER A 242 -4.07 27.81 -3.19
N GLN A 243 -4.21 26.57 -2.75
CA GLN A 243 -3.13 25.58 -2.79
C GLN A 243 -2.99 24.86 -4.14
N LYS A 244 -4.03 24.89 -4.98
CA LYS A 244 -4.07 24.27 -6.33
C LYS A 244 -3.70 22.78 -6.32
N GLY A 245 -4.10 22.06 -5.26
CA GLY A 245 -3.86 20.62 -5.11
C GLY A 245 -5.08 19.78 -5.48
N SER A 246 -4.90 18.48 -5.44
CA SER A 246 -5.95 17.47 -5.64
C SER A 246 -6.03 16.54 -4.43
N ILE A 247 -7.21 16.00 -4.16
CA ILE A 247 -7.46 15.13 -3.01
C ILE A 247 -8.26 13.91 -3.43
N GLY A 248 -7.82 12.73 -2.95
CA GLY A 248 -8.46 11.45 -3.24
C GLY A 248 -8.46 10.49 -2.06
N ILE A 249 -8.79 9.25 -2.34
CA ILE A 249 -8.75 8.12 -1.40
C ILE A 249 -8.12 6.93 -2.11
N THR A 250 -7.38 6.10 -1.40
CA THR A 250 -6.80 4.87 -1.95
C THR A 250 -7.62 3.65 -1.51
N LEU A 251 -8.04 2.87 -2.48
CA LEU A 251 -8.81 1.66 -2.30
C LEU A 251 -8.00 0.44 -2.76
N ASN A 252 -7.97 -0.60 -1.94
CA ASN A 252 -7.44 -1.89 -2.38
C ASN A 252 -8.51 -2.69 -3.11
N CYS A 253 -8.10 -3.41 -4.13
CA CYS A 253 -8.91 -4.40 -4.77
C CYS A 253 -8.07 -5.48 -5.44
N ILE A 254 -8.51 -6.73 -5.34
CA ILE A 254 -8.04 -7.82 -6.20
C ILE A 254 -9.05 -8.02 -7.34
N TRP A 255 -8.63 -8.66 -8.43
CA TRP A 255 -9.57 -9.05 -9.47
C TRP A 255 -10.15 -10.42 -9.16
N PHE A 256 -11.45 -10.59 -9.39
CA PHE A 256 -12.13 -11.85 -9.15
C PHE A 256 -12.56 -12.51 -10.46
N LEU A 257 -12.09 -13.74 -10.69
CA LEU A 257 -12.53 -14.56 -11.81
C LEU A 257 -13.61 -15.53 -11.35
N PRO A 258 -14.66 -15.78 -12.15
CA PRO A 258 -15.60 -16.83 -11.84
C PRO A 258 -14.88 -18.19 -11.70
N PHE A 259 -15.22 -18.97 -10.67
CA PHE A 259 -14.61 -20.29 -10.47
C PHE A 259 -14.96 -21.26 -11.61
N SER A 260 -16.17 -21.16 -12.17
CA SER A 260 -16.62 -21.93 -13.34
C SER A 260 -17.40 -21.04 -14.31
N ASN A 261 -17.92 -21.65 -15.38
CA ASN A 261 -18.82 -20.97 -16.32
C ASN A 261 -20.28 -20.89 -15.80
N ASP A 262 -20.56 -21.39 -14.60
CA ASP A 262 -21.88 -21.28 -13.99
C ASP A 262 -22.21 -19.80 -13.73
N ILE A 263 -23.45 -19.41 -14.02
CA ILE A 263 -23.94 -18.05 -13.79
C ILE A 263 -23.84 -17.63 -12.32
N LEU A 264 -23.96 -18.58 -11.39
CA LEU A 264 -23.83 -18.30 -9.96
C LEU A 264 -22.40 -17.93 -9.56
N ASP A 265 -21.39 -18.51 -10.20
CA ASP A 265 -19.97 -18.16 -9.98
C ASP A 265 -19.64 -16.80 -10.62
N HIS A 266 -20.21 -16.46 -11.76
CA HIS A 266 -20.12 -15.11 -12.33
C HIS A 266 -20.75 -14.06 -11.39
N GLN A 267 -21.91 -14.38 -10.82
CA GLN A 267 -22.55 -13.52 -9.82
C GLN A 267 -21.71 -13.41 -8.53
N ALA A 268 -21.05 -14.50 -8.11
CA ALA A 268 -20.14 -14.50 -6.97
C ALA A 268 -18.95 -13.57 -7.20
N ALA A 269 -18.32 -13.61 -8.37
CA ALA A 269 -17.23 -12.70 -8.72
C ALA A 269 -17.68 -11.23 -8.67
N HIS A 270 -18.87 -10.91 -9.17
CA HIS A 270 -19.43 -9.56 -9.07
C HIS A 270 -19.74 -9.16 -7.62
N ARG A 271 -20.26 -10.07 -6.79
CA ARG A 271 -20.49 -9.80 -5.36
C ARG A 271 -19.19 -9.55 -4.61
N ALA A 272 -18.14 -10.32 -4.90
CA ALA A 272 -16.83 -10.11 -4.32
C ALA A 272 -16.28 -8.71 -4.64
N LEU A 273 -16.42 -8.24 -5.91
CA LEU A 273 -16.08 -6.85 -6.29
C LEU A 273 -16.96 -5.82 -5.55
N ASP A 274 -18.25 -6.09 -5.39
CA ASP A 274 -19.15 -5.20 -4.66
C ASP A 274 -18.75 -5.08 -3.18
N PHE A 275 -18.40 -6.18 -2.51
CA PHE A 275 -18.03 -6.19 -1.10
C PHE A 275 -16.64 -5.63 -0.83
N MET A 276 -15.71 -5.70 -1.76
CA MET A 276 -14.35 -5.17 -1.58
C MET A 276 -14.22 -3.75 -2.11
N PHE A 277 -14.51 -3.53 -3.38
CA PHE A 277 -14.29 -2.26 -4.08
C PHE A 277 -15.56 -1.40 -4.15
N GLY A 278 -16.69 -2.02 -4.50
CA GLY A 278 -17.99 -1.37 -4.60
C GLY A 278 -18.45 -0.77 -3.26
N TRP A 279 -18.11 -1.40 -2.14
CA TRP A 279 -18.39 -0.93 -0.79
C TRP A 279 -18.00 0.55 -0.58
N PHE A 280 -16.91 0.98 -1.21
CA PHE A 280 -16.41 2.36 -1.16
C PHE A 280 -16.75 3.15 -2.42
N MET A 281 -16.58 2.56 -3.60
CA MET A 281 -16.84 3.28 -4.86
C MET A 281 -18.30 3.67 -5.08
N GLU A 282 -19.27 2.83 -4.68
CA GLU A 282 -20.68 3.17 -4.83
C GLU A 282 -21.08 4.37 -3.94
N PRO A 283 -20.73 4.44 -2.64
CA PRO A 283 -20.95 5.65 -1.84
C PRO A 283 -20.27 6.90 -2.42
N LEU A 284 -19.03 6.78 -2.89
CA LEU A 284 -18.28 7.91 -3.45
C LEU A 284 -18.82 8.40 -4.79
N THR A 285 -19.50 7.56 -5.55
CA THR A 285 -20.04 7.92 -6.89
C THR A 285 -21.55 8.10 -6.92
N LYS A 286 -22.28 7.31 -6.12
CA LYS A 286 -23.74 7.24 -6.15
C LYS A 286 -24.41 7.56 -4.80
N GLY A 287 -23.63 7.76 -3.74
CA GLY A 287 -24.13 8.08 -2.38
C GLY A 287 -24.86 6.94 -1.68
N LYS A 288 -24.70 5.71 -2.13
CA LYS A 288 -25.35 4.51 -1.57
C LYS A 288 -24.43 3.29 -1.71
N TYR A 289 -24.67 2.27 -0.89
CA TYR A 289 -23.97 1.00 -1.00
C TYR A 289 -24.43 0.16 -2.20
N PRO A 290 -23.62 -0.82 -2.66
CA PRO A 290 -24.05 -1.84 -3.62
C PRO A 290 -25.32 -2.56 -3.17
N GLN A 291 -26.20 -2.87 -4.10
CA GLN A 291 -27.46 -3.54 -3.77
C GLN A 291 -27.26 -4.92 -3.16
N SER A 292 -26.22 -5.64 -3.60
CA SER A 292 -25.82 -6.93 -3.02
C SER A 292 -25.53 -6.81 -1.51
N MET A 293 -24.76 -5.78 -1.10
CA MET A 293 -24.47 -5.51 0.31
C MET A 293 -25.75 -5.13 1.09
N VAL A 294 -26.59 -4.27 0.53
CA VAL A 294 -27.85 -3.87 1.17
C VAL A 294 -28.72 -5.08 1.45
N SER A 295 -28.80 -6.01 0.50
CA SER A 295 -29.63 -7.22 0.62
C SER A 295 -29.04 -8.25 1.60
N LEU A 296 -27.73 -8.48 1.56
CA LEU A 296 -27.08 -9.57 2.31
C LEU A 296 -26.69 -9.15 3.74
N VAL A 297 -26.20 -7.93 3.93
CA VAL A 297 -25.83 -7.41 5.26
C VAL A 297 -27.04 -6.93 6.05
N GLY A 298 -28.04 -6.39 5.36
CA GLY A 298 -29.31 -5.98 5.94
C GLY A 298 -29.16 -4.86 7.00
N LYS A 299 -29.72 -5.06 8.19
CA LYS A 299 -29.76 -4.06 9.27
C LYS A 299 -28.39 -3.73 9.87
N ARG A 300 -27.38 -4.58 9.67
CA ARG A 300 -26.01 -4.35 10.18
C ARG A 300 -25.24 -3.30 9.33
N LEU A 301 -25.70 -3.01 8.11
CA LEU A 301 -25.11 -2.02 7.25
C LEU A 301 -25.65 -0.62 7.63
N PRO A 302 -24.81 0.31 8.15
CA PRO A 302 -25.28 1.66 8.53
C PRO A 302 -25.81 2.41 7.32
N LYS A 303 -26.90 3.14 7.51
CA LYS A 303 -27.54 3.92 6.42
C LYS A 303 -27.04 5.34 6.38
N PHE A 304 -26.67 5.83 5.21
CA PHE A 304 -26.37 7.25 5.03
C PHE A 304 -27.66 8.10 5.06
N THR A 305 -27.61 9.20 5.77
CA THR A 305 -28.62 10.27 5.65
C THR A 305 -28.50 10.94 4.28
N LYS A 306 -29.55 11.63 3.83
CA LYS A 306 -29.53 12.43 2.58
C LYS A 306 -28.35 13.42 2.54
N LYS A 307 -28.02 14.04 3.69
CA LYS A 307 -26.89 14.99 3.81
C LYS A 307 -25.54 14.28 3.64
N GLN A 308 -25.37 13.11 4.26
CA GLN A 308 -24.16 12.31 4.14
C GLN A 308 -23.96 11.76 2.72
N SER A 309 -25.03 11.23 2.09
CA SER A 309 -24.98 10.79 0.69
C SER A 309 -24.52 11.91 -0.24
N LYS A 310 -25.09 13.13 -0.10
CA LYS A 310 -24.67 14.29 -0.88
C LYS A 310 -23.20 14.70 -0.62
N MET A 311 -22.70 14.51 0.60
CA MET A 311 -21.32 14.83 0.94
C MET A 311 -20.33 13.82 0.36
N LEU A 312 -20.73 12.54 0.24
CA LEU A 312 -19.93 11.46 -0.31
C LEU A 312 -19.82 11.53 -1.84
N ILE A 313 -20.92 11.85 -2.54
CA ILE A 313 -20.93 11.87 -4.01
C ILE A 313 -19.87 12.85 -4.53
N GLY A 314 -18.91 12.31 -5.30
CA GLY A 314 -17.86 13.10 -5.93
C GLY A 314 -16.82 13.64 -4.94
N SER A 315 -16.73 13.12 -3.71
CA SER A 315 -15.73 13.55 -2.72
C SER A 315 -14.30 13.07 -3.04
N PHE A 316 -13.91 13.11 -4.29
CA PHE A 316 -12.55 12.82 -4.75
C PHE A 316 -12.26 13.55 -6.06
N ASP A 317 -10.99 13.87 -6.28
CA ASP A 317 -10.48 14.39 -7.56
C ASP A 317 -9.81 13.24 -8.34
N PHE A 318 -9.30 12.23 -7.63
CA PHE A 318 -8.77 10.99 -8.17
C PHE A 318 -9.04 9.81 -7.22
N ILE A 319 -8.94 8.59 -7.75
CA ILE A 319 -8.96 7.35 -6.98
C ILE A 319 -7.57 6.71 -7.02
N GLY A 320 -7.01 6.41 -5.85
CA GLY A 320 -5.87 5.51 -5.73
C GLY A 320 -6.34 4.06 -5.77
N ILE A 321 -5.61 3.20 -6.47
CA ILE A 321 -5.86 1.76 -6.52
C ILE A 321 -4.60 1.02 -6.08
N ASN A 322 -4.73 0.20 -5.02
CA ASN A 322 -3.74 -0.79 -4.63
C ASN A 322 -4.16 -2.14 -5.21
N TYR A 323 -3.29 -2.73 -6.03
CA TYR A 323 -3.53 -4.02 -6.66
C TYR A 323 -2.31 -4.92 -6.54
N TYR A 324 -2.50 -6.15 -6.08
CA TYR A 324 -1.41 -7.12 -5.89
C TYR A 324 -1.66 -8.46 -6.56
N THR A 325 -2.90 -8.97 -6.54
CA THR A 325 -3.25 -10.33 -6.91
C THR A 325 -4.66 -10.46 -7.45
N SER A 326 -5.05 -11.68 -7.78
CA SER A 326 -6.41 -12.07 -8.16
C SER A 326 -6.81 -13.38 -7.48
N SER A 327 -8.12 -13.66 -7.45
CA SER A 327 -8.66 -14.91 -6.93
C SER A 327 -9.79 -15.43 -7.80
N PHE A 328 -10.04 -16.73 -7.75
CA PHE A 328 -11.28 -17.30 -8.23
C PHE A 328 -12.37 -17.10 -7.18
N ALA A 329 -13.60 -16.91 -7.63
CA ALA A 329 -14.78 -16.71 -6.81
C ALA A 329 -15.84 -17.76 -7.16
N ALA A 330 -16.15 -18.61 -6.20
CA ALA A 330 -17.21 -19.60 -6.29
C ALA A 330 -18.40 -19.19 -5.44
N ASN A 331 -19.61 -19.49 -5.90
CA ASN A 331 -20.82 -19.18 -5.16
C ASN A 331 -20.99 -20.11 -3.96
N ILE A 332 -21.27 -19.54 -2.79
CA ILE A 332 -21.75 -20.30 -1.62
C ILE A 332 -23.26 -20.15 -1.55
N PRO A 333 -24.03 -21.26 -1.66
CA PRO A 333 -25.48 -21.21 -1.51
C PRO A 333 -25.90 -20.67 -0.14
N HIS A 334 -26.96 -19.90 -0.12
CA HIS A 334 -27.56 -19.43 1.13
C HIS A 334 -28.22 -20.61 1.89
N SER A 335 -27.69 -20.97 3.04
CA SER A 335 -28.32 -21.97 3.92
C SER A 335 -29.24 -21.28 4.92
N LYS A 336 -30.52 -21.66 4.90
CA LYS A 336 -31.51 -21.21 5.91
C LYS A 336 -31.20 -21.73 7.32
N ASN A 337 -30.36 -22.76 7.42
CA ASN A 337 -30.01 -23.43 8.67
C ASN A 337 -28.65 -22.97 9.23
N ASP A 338 -27.99 -21.96 8.63
CA ASP A 338 -26.75 -21.42 9.19
C ASP A 338 -27.08 -20.55 10.42
N THR A 339 -26.91 -21.13 11.60
CA THR A 339 -27.05 -20.46 12.90
C THR A 339 -25.76 -19.79 13.38
N SER A 340 -24.69 -19.84 12.59
CA SER A 340 -23.40 -19.29 12.98
C SER A 340 -23.44 -17.75 12.97
N LYS A 341 -22.60 -17.14 13.84
CA LYS A 341 -22.48 -15.68 13.92
C LYS A 341 -22.14 -15.09 12.55
N PRO A 342 -22.91 -14.11 12.05
CA PRO A 342 -22.62 -13.47 10.78
C PRO A 342 -21.31 -12.68 10.86
N THR A 343 -20.50 -12.81 9.82
CA THR A 343 -19.23 -12.07 9.66
C THR A 343 -19.18 -11.45 8.27
N TYR A 344 -18.30 -10.48 8.06
CA TYR A 344 -18.07 -9.91 6.74
C TYR A 344 -17.84 -10.99 5.67
N PHE A 345 -16.97 -11.97 5.94
CA PHE A 345 -16.63 -13.02 4.98
C PHE A 345 -17.83 -13.93 4.64
N LYS A 346 -18.70 -14.23 5.63
CA LYS A 346 -19.92 -15.01 5.40
C LYS A 346 -20.99 -14.24 4.63
N ASP A 347 -21.09 -12.94 4.89
CA ASP A 347 -22.06 -12.06 4.23
C ASP A 347 -21.86 -11.98 2.72
N THR A 348 -20.65 -12.22 2.23
CA THR A 348 -20.36 -12.20 0.78
C THR A 348 -21.01 -13.35 0.04
N HIS A 349 -21.26 -14.49 0.69
CA HIS A 349 -21.65 -15.75 0.05
C HIS A 349 -20.72 -16.13 -1.11
N VAL A 350 -19.41 -15.89 -0.94
CA VAL A 350 -18.37 -16.20 -1.93
C VAL A 350 -17.27 -17.00 -1.26
N ASN A 351 -16.90 -18.11 -1.89
CA ASN A 351 -15.66 -18.81 -1.58
C ASN A 351 -14.57 -18.32 -2.52
N LEU A 352 -13.52 -17.74 -1.94
CA LEU A 352 -12.35 -17.24 -2.68
C LEU A 352 -11.25 -18.29 -2.64
N THR A 353 -10.72 -18.64 -3.81
CA THR A 353 -9.61 -19.59 -3.94
C THR A 353 -8.53 -19.04 -4.87
N THR A 354 -7.30 -19.45 -4.64
CA THR A 354 -6.15 -19.09 -5.47
C THR A 354 -5.83 -20.17 -6.52
N GLU A 355 -6.58 -21.27 -6.49
CA GLU A 355 -6.46 -22.38 -7.45
C GLU A 355 -7.83 -22.83 -7.94
N ARG A 356 -7.83 -23.46 -9.10
CA ARG A 356 -9.00 -24.09 -9.72
C ARG A 356 -8.59 -25.42 -10.33
N ASN A 357 -9.25 -26.50 -9.91
CA ASN A 357 -8.95 -27.87 -10.36
C ASN A 357 -7.46 -28.24 -10.20
N GLY A 358 -6.86 -27.87 -9.07
CA GLY A 358 -5.44 -28.13 -8.78
C GLY A 358 -4.43 -27.22 -9.51
N ALA A 359 -4.91 -26.30 -10.35
CA ALA A 359 -4.04 -25.34 -11.03
C ALA A 359 -4.12 -23.95 -10.35
N PRO A 360 -3.01 -23.39 -9.88
CA PRO A 360 -2.98 -22.06 -9.29
C PRO A 360 -3.27 -20.99 -10.35
N ILE A 361 -3.82 -19.84 -9.91
CA ILE A 361 -4.17 -18.70 -10.78
C ILE A 361 -2.92 -18.06 -11.42
N GLY A 362 -1.77 -18.28 -10.82
CA GLY A 362 -0.46 -17.79 -11.28
C GLY A 362 0.65 -18.24 -10.34
N PRO A 363 1.91 -17.90 -10.61
CA PRO A 363 3.01 -18.17 -9.69
C PRO A 363 2.74 -17.54 -8.32
N ARG A 364 3.07 -18.27 -7.24
CA ARG A 364 2.94 -17.80 -5.87
C ARG A 364 4.17 -16.97 -5.47
N ALA A 365 3.96 -15.81 -4.83
CA ALA A 365 4.99 -15.05 -4.14
C ALA A 365 5.32 -15.67 -2.77
N ALA A 366 6.08 -14.99 -1.92
CA ALA A 366 6.39 -15.48 -0.59
C ALA A 366 5.14 -15.55 0.29
N SER A 367 4.31 -14.52 0.29
CA SER A 367 3.03 -14.52 0.99
C SER A 367 2.06 -15.58 0.44
N PRO A 368 1.33 -16.29 1.31
CA PRO A 368 0.43 -17.37 0.88
C PRO A 368 -0.80 -16.87 0.11
N TRP A 369 -1.12 -15.59 0.20
CA TRP A 369 -2.27 -14.97 -0.45
C TRP A 369 -1.92 -14.31 -1.79
N LEU A 370 -0.62 -14.06 -2.07
CA LEU A 370 -0.17 -13.33 -3.24
C LEU A 370 0.21 -14.30 -4.37
N TYR A 371 -0.60 -14.29 -5.43
CA TYR A 371 -0.36 -15.00 -6.68
C TYR A 371 -0.27 -14.00 -7.82
N VAL A 372 0.74 -14.16 -8.67
CA VAL A 372 1.05 -13.21 -9.75
C VAL A 372 0.07 -13.35 -10.89
N TYR A 373 -0.88 -12.41 -11.00
CA TYR A 373 -1.88 -12.39 -12.08
C TYR A 373 -1.98 -10.98 -12.70
N PRO A 374 -1.04 -10.58 -13.55
CA PRO A 374 -0.93 -9.19 -14.03
C PRO A 374 -2.11 -8.73 -14.89
N ARG A 375 -2.79 -9.65 -15.60
CA ARG A 375 -3.98 -9.32 -16.39
C ARG A 375 -5.10 -8.73 -15.53
N GLY A 376 -5.19 -9.12 -14.27
CA GLY A 376 -6.24 -8.68 -13.36
C GLY A 376 -6.27 -7.17 -13.14
N ILE A 377 -5.10 -6.50 -13.12
CA ILE A 377 -5.07 -5.03 -12.98
C ILE A 377 -5.74 -4.34 -14.17
N ARG A 378 -5.55 -4.86 -15.40
CA ARG A 378 -6.22 -4.34 -16.59
C ARG A 378 -7.74 -4.50 -16.49
N GLU A 379 -8.20 -5.68 -16.10
CA GLU A 379 -9.64 -5.97 -15.99
C GLU A 379 -10.30 -5.10 -14.90
N LEU A 380 -9.63 -4.91 -13.75
CA LEU A 380 -10.09 -4.00 -12.70
C LEU A 380 -10.18 -2.55 -13.19
N LEU A 381 -9.19 -2.09 -13.93
CA LEU A 381 -9.16 -0.74 -14.50
C LEU A 381 -10.28 -0.52 -15.52
N LEU A 382 -10.53 -1.49 -16.41
CA LEU A 382 -11.62 -1.44 -17.38
C LEU A 382 -12.99 -1.50 -16.69
N TYR A 383 -13.14 -2.34 -15.67
CA TYR A 383 -14.34 -2.39 -14.83
C TYR A 383 -14.59 -1.04 -14.15
N THR A 384 -13.56 -0.44 -13.56
CA THR A 384 -13.65 0.88 -12.91
C THR A 384 -14.07 1.97 -13.90
N LYS A 385 -13.49 1.98 -15.10
CA LYS A 385 -13.89 2.88 -16.19
C LYS A 385 -15.38 2.75 -16.50
N THR A 386 -15.84 1.53 -16.71
CA THR A 386 -17.20 1.26 -17.19
C THR A 386 -18.24 1.52 -16.11
N LYS A 387 -18.00 1.02 -14.88
CA LYS A 387 -19.00 1.08 -13.78
C LYS A 387 -19.04 2.44 -13.09
N TYR A 388 -17.94 3.19 -13.05
CA TYR A 388 -17.79 4.41 -12.25
C TYR A 388 -17.42 5.65 -13.06
N ASN A 389 -17.83 5.72 -14.34
CA ASN A 389 -17.70 6.89 -15.20
C ASN A 389 -16.24 7.37 -15.39
N ASN A 390 -15.29 6.40 -15.54
CA ASN A 390 -13.90 6.65 -15.88
C ASN A 390 -13.22 7.73 -15.01
N PRO A 391 -13.13 7.55 -13.69
CA PRO A 391 -12.45 8.51 -12.83
C PRO A 391 -10.97 8.62 -13.18
N LEU A 392 -10.31 9.71 -12.74
CA LEU A 392 -8.86 9.79 -12.74
C LEU A 392 -8.30 8.79 -11.75
N ILE A 393 -7.30 7.98 -12.15
CA ILE A 393 -6.73 6.90 -11.36
C ILE A 393 -5.22 7.08 -11.21
N TYR A 394 -4.71 6.82 -10.02
CA TYR A 394 -3.32 6.48 -9.76
C TYR A 394 -3.24 5.04 -9.23
N ILE A 395 -2.33 4.23 -9.76
CA ILE A 395 -1.97 2.98 -9.11
C ILE A 395 -1.06 3.37 -7.95
N THR A 396 -1.61 3.33 -6.73
CA THR A 396 -0.94 3.83 -5.53
C THR A 396 -0.09 2.79 -4.83
N GLU A 397 -0.34 1.50 -5.09
CA GLU A 397 0.52 0.40 -4.70
C GLU A 397 0.37 -0.76 -5.70
N ASN A 398 1.51 -1.34 -6.05
CA ASN A 398 1.63 -2.60 -6.77
C ASN A 398 3.02 -3.17 -6.53
N GLY A 399 3.12 -4.43 -6.15
CA GLY A 399 4.37 -5.08 -5.80
C GLY A 399 4.18 -6.54 -5.41
N MET A 400 5.28 -7.23 -5.14
CA MET A 400 5.29 -8.57 -4.60
C MET A 400 6.40 -8.72 -3.58
N ASP A 401 6.22 -9.66 -2.67
CA ASP A 401 7.20 -10.05 -1.68
C ASP A 401 8.02 -11.29 -2.12
N GLU A 402 9.19 -11.43 -1.55
CA GLU A 402 10.06 -12.60 -1.68
C GLU A 402 10.44 -13.14 -0.31
N PHE A 403 10.80 -14.45 -0.26
CA PHE A 403 11.35 -15.02 0.94
C PHE A 403 12.75 -14.46 1.22
N ASN A 404 12.98 -14.11 2.47
CA ASN A 404 14.29 -13.78 2.95
C ASN A 404 15.17 -15.04 3.02
N ASP A 405 15.92 -15.33 1.98
CA ASP A 405 16.87 -16.43 1.94
C ASP A 405 18.25 -15.97 2.41
N PRO A 406 18.69 -16.37 3.63
CA PRO A 406 19.98 -15.98 4.17
C PRO A 406 21.17 -16.67 3.47
N THR A 407 20.93 -17.64 2.59
CA THR A 407 21.98 -18.40 1.88
C THR A 407 22.44 -17.67 0.62
N LEU A 408 21.61 -16.77 0.06
CA LEU A 408 21.96 -16.00 -1.13
C LEU A 408 23.06 -14.98 -0.85
N SER A 409 24.01 -14.88 -1.76
CA SER A 409 24.95 -13.76 -1.80
C SER A 409 24.22 -12.45 -2.13
N LEU A 410 24.87 -11.32 -1.87
CA LEU A 410 24.33 -10.01 -2.23
C LEU A 410 24.07 -9.89 -3.74
N GLU A 411 24.94 -10.42 -4.58
CA GLU A 411 24.84 -10.38 -6.03
C GLU A 411 23.64 -11.21 -6.52
N GLU A 412 23.44 -12.40 -5.98
CA GLU A 412 22.29 -13.26 -6.28
C GLU A 412 20.98 -12.62 -5.83
N ALA A 413 20.94 -12.05 -4.62
CA ALA A 413 19.77 -11.36 -4.10
C ALA A 413 19.40 -10.10 -4.91
N LEU A 414 20.38 -9.45 -5.57
CA LEU A 414 20.15 -8.31 -6.46
C LEU A 414 19.68 -8.72 -7.87
N MET A 415 19.77 -10.01 -8.23
CA MET A 415 19.29 -10.54 -9.50
C MET A 415 17.81 -10.93 -9.47
N ASP A 416 17.00 -10.16 -8.79
CA ASP A 416 15.58 -10.35 -8.54
C ASP A 416 14.72 -10.31 -9.83
N THR A 417 14.83 -11.38 -10.59
CA THR A 417 14.15 -11.52 -11.88
C THR A 417 12.64 -11.68 -11.72
N TYR A 418 12.18 -12.21 -10.57
CA TYR A 418 10.75 -12.39 -10.28
C TYR A 418 10.02 -11.06 -10.10
N ARG A 419 10.55 -10.14 -9.26
CA ARG A 419 9.94 -8.81 -9.09
C ARG A 419 10.07 -7.98 -10.35
N ILE A 420 11.18 -8.11 -11.10
CA ILE A 420 11.34 -7.45 -12.41
C ILE A 420 10.22 -7.89 -13.37
N ASP A 421 9.99 -9.19 -13.53
CA ASP A 421 8.94 -9.73 -14.39
C ASP A 421 7.53 -9.30 -13.91
N TYR A 422 7.30 -9.33 -12.59
CA TYR A 422 6.05 -8.85 -11.98
C TYR A 422 5.74 -7.41 -12.39
N PHE A 423 6.69 -6.49 -12.20
CA PHE A 423 6.51 -5.07 -12.52
C PHE A 423 6.31 -4.85 -14.02
N TYR A 424 7.12 -5.48 -14.88
CA TYR A 424 7.00 -5.34 -16.34
C TYR A 424 5.62 -5.78 -16.84
N ARG A 425 5.14 -6.92 -16.40
CA ARG A 425 3.82 -7.42 -16.83
C ARG A 425 2.69 -6.55 -16.31
N HIS A 426 2.74 -6.07 -15.06
CA HIS A 426 1.71 -5.17 -14.55
C HIS A 426 1.70 -3.84 -15.31
N LEU A 427 2.86 -3.24 -15.55
CA LEU A 427 2.99 -2.01 -16.36
C LEU A 427 2.50 -2.21 -17.79
N TYR A 428 2.77 -3.36 -18.41
CA TYR A 428 2.22 -3.69 -19.72
C TYR A 428 0.68 -3.68 -19.72
N TYR A 429 0.06 -4.33 -18.74
CA TYR A 429 -1.40 -4.37 -18.66
C TYR A 429 -2.01 -3.02 -18.27
N ILE A 430 -1.32 -2.19 -17.50
CA ILE A 430 -1.72 -0.79 -17.24
C ILE A 430 -1.67 0.01 -18.55
N SER A 431 -0.57 -0.08 -19.30
CA SER A 431 -0.46 0.57 -20.62
C SER A 431 -1.57 0.12 -21.57
N SER A 432 -1.88 -1.18 -21.57
CA SER A 432 -3.02 -1.73 -22.33
C SER A 432 -4.35 -1.09 -21.90
N ALA A 433 -4.62 -0.95 -20.59
CA ALA A 433 -5.83 -0.30 -20.10
C ALA A 433 -5.91 1.18 -20.53
N ILE A 434 -4.79 1.90 -20.48
CA ILE A 434 -4.68 3.29 -20.93
C ILE A 434 -5.02 3.40 -22.44
N LYS A 435 -4.47 2.51 -23.28
CA LYS A 435 -4.79 2.43 -24.71
C LYS A 435 -6.29 2.19 -24.96
N HIS A 436 -6.98 1.54 -24.03
CA HIS A 436 -8.44 1.38 -24.04
C HIS A 436 -9.20 2.54 -23.38
N GLY A 437 -8.53 3.66 -23.15
CA GLY A 437 -9.12 4.92 -22.68
C GLY A 437 -9.37 5.02 -21.18
N VAL A 438 -8.73 4.18 -20.33
CA VAL A 438 -8.76 4.37 -18.88
C VAL A 438 -7.84 5.55 -18.51
N LYS A 439 -8.30 6.42 -17.63
CA LYS A 439 -7.55 7.62 -17.21
C LYS A 439 -6.57 7.30 -16.06
N VAL A 440 -5.53 6.51 -16.33
CA VAL A 440 -4.45 6.28 -15.37
C VAL A 440 -3.37 7.32 -15.58
N LYS A 441 -2.95 8.02 -14.51
CA LYS A 441 -1.99 9.14 -14.54
C LYS A 441 -0.66 8.86 -13.85
N GLY A 442 -0.56 7.75 -13.12
CA GLY A 442 0.70 7.40 -12.46
C GLY A 442 0.65 6.01 -11.84
N TYR A 443 1.83 5.55 -11.49
CA TYR A 443 2.10 4.24 -10.91
C TYR A 443 3.13 4.37 -9.80
N PHE A 444 2.84 3.80 -8.64
CA PHE A 444 3.73 3.76 -7.49
C PHE A 444 4.02 2.29 -7.14
N ALA A 445 5.29 1.93 -7.25
CA ALA A 445 5.74 0.62 -6.81
C ALA A 445 5.67 0.53 -5.28
N TRP A 446 5.14 -0.56 -4.75
CA TRP A 446 5.24 -0.89 -3.34
C TRP A 446 6.34 -1.94 -3.16
N SER A 447 7.42 -1.58 -2.49
CA SER A 447 7.68 -0.32 -1.81
C SER A 447 9.08 0.22 -2.15
N LEU A 448 9.42 1.42 -1.64
CA LEU A 448 10.76 2.03 -1.86
C LEU A 448 11.87 1.11 -1.37
N LEU A 449 11.74 0.57 -0.16
CA LEU A 449 12.67 -0.34 0.48
C LEU A 449 11.89 -1.47 1.13
N ASP A 450 12.53 -2.61 1.38
CA ASP A 450 11.99 -3.65 2.24
C ASP A 450 11.74 -3.05 3.64
N ASN A 451 10.63 -3.40 4.26
CA ASN A 451 10.11 -2.70 5.43
C ASN A 451 9.38 -3.64 6.39
N PHE A 452 8.74 -3.13 7.43
CA PHE A 452 7.95 -3.93 8.37
C PHE A 452 6.65 -4.39 7.71
N GLU A 453 6.53 -5.68 7.36
CA GLU A 453 5.36 -6.25 6.67
C GLU A 453 4.30 -6.78 7.64
N TRP A 454 3.80 -5.88 8.48
CA TRP A 454 2.68 -6.10 9.40
C TRP A 454 2.84 -7.36 10.25
N SER A 455 1.90 -8.34 10.16
CA SER A 455 1.99 -9.60 10.92
C SER A 455 3.13 -10.51 10.48
N ALA A 456 3.70 -10.31 9.31
CA ALA A 456 4.88 -11.04 8.85
C ALA A 456 6.19 -10.48 9.44
N GLY A 457 6.17 -9.28 10.00
CA GLY A 457 7.39 -8.63 10.49
C GLY A 457 8.39 -8.41 9.36
N TYR A 458 9.62 -8.90 9.53
CA TYR A 458 10.69 -8.82 8.53
C TYR A 458 11.02 -10.18 7.89
N THR A 459 10.12 -11.17 7.94
CA THR A 459 10.36 -12.51 7.38
C THR A 459 10.25 -12.56 5.87
N LEU A 460 9.57 -11.60 5.26
CA LEU A 460 9.35 -11.48 3.83
C LEU A 460 10.33 -10.50 3.18
N GLU A 461 11.48 -10.30 3.80
CA GLU A 461 12.52 -9.35 3.37
C GLU A 461 13.85 -10.05 3.15
N ILE A 462 14.74 -9.46 2.39
CA ILE A 462 16.12 -9.91 2.28
C ILE A 462 16.93 -9.41 3.48
N LYS A 463 17.07 -10.25 4.52
CA LYS A 463 17.69 -9.94 5.83
C LYS A 463 19.04 -9.21 5.81
N ARG A 464 19.84 -9.41 4.77
CA ARG A 464 21.16 -8.78 4.63
C ARG A 464 21.12 -7.38 4.02
N LEU A 465 19.96 -6.94 3.55
CA LEU A 465 19.86 -5.73 2.71
C LEU A 465 18.76 -4.76 3.17
N LYS A 466 18.52 -4.65 4.50
CA LYS A 466 17.50 -3.76 5.10
C LYS A 466 17.31 -2.37 4.44
N ARG A 467 18.11 -2.01 3.44
CA ARG A 467 18.07 -0.73 2.73
C ARG A 467 18.43 -0.78 1.23
N ARG A 468 18.48 -1.95 0.58
CA ARG A 468 18.99 -1.99 -0.81
C ARG A 468 18.12 -2.62 -1.87
N CYS A 469 17.19 -3.50 -1.55
CA CYS A 469 16.62 -4.36 -2.58
C CYS A 469 15.27 -3.98 -3.17
N GLY A 470 14.28 -3.59 -2.38
CA GLY A 470 12.93 -3.37 -2.93
C GLY A 470 12.91 -2.41 -4.10
N THR A 471 13.81 -1.46 -4.08
CA THR A 471 13.81 -0.32 -4.98
C THR A 471 14.74 -0.41 -6.17
N VAL A 472 15.92 -1.03 -6.01
CA VAL A 472 16.85 -1.21 -7.15
C VAL A 472 16.14 -1.99 -8.26
N ILE A 473 15.19 -2.83 -7.93
CA ILE A 473 14.46 -3.69 -8.83
C ILE A 473 13.33 -2.94 -9.54
N ALA A 474 12.51 -2.21 -8.81
CA ALA A 474 11.53 -1.31 -9.44
C ALA A 474 12.24 -0.31 -10.37
N THR A 475 13.46 0.09 -10.02
CA THR A 475 14.30 0.98 -10.83
C THR A 475 14.90 0.30 -12.05
N LYS A 476 15.35 -0.96 -11.95
CA LYS A 476 15.75 -1.68 -13.15
C LYS A 476 14.62 -1.71 -14.16
N VAL A 477 13.39 -1.94 -13.71
CA VAL A 477 12.22 -1.89 -14.58
C VAL A 477 12.02 -0.49 -15.16
N LEU A 478 12.16 0.56 -14.37
CA LEU A 478 11.96 1.93 -14.84
C LEU A 478 13.15 2.46 -15.66
N ASN A 479 14.39 2.05 -15.38
CA ASN A 479 15.62 2.54 -16.03
C ASN A 479 16.23 1.59 -17.08
N GLN A 480 15.94 0.28 -17.10
CA GLN A 480 16.27 -0.56 -18.26
C GLN A 480 15.54 -0.12 -19.52
N MET A 481 14.63 0.80 -19.36
CA MET A 481 14.01 1.55 -20.44
C MET A 481 14.98 2.52 -21.13
N GLU A 482 16.15 2.84 -20.56
CA GLU A 482 17.15 3.73 -21.16
C GLU A 482 18.61 3.24 -21.08
N LEU A 483 18.99 2.36 -20.14
CA LEU A 483 20.40 2.04 -19.86
C LEU A 483 20.63 0.52 -19.67
N LYS A 484 20.77 -0.21 -20.79
CA LYS A 484 21.30 -1.59 -20.75
C LYS A 484 22.78 -1.53 -20.37
N GLY A 485 23.12 -1.94 -19.17
CA GLY A 485 24.51 -2.27 -18.80
C GLY A 485 25.11 -1.54 -17.62
N ASP A 486 24.70 -0.29 -17.31
CA ASP A 486 25.44 0.56 -16.38
C ASP A 486 25.20 0.27 -14.90
N ILE A 487 24.02 -0.23 -14.51
CA ILE A 487 23.73 -0.51 -13.09
C ILE A 487 24.51 -1.71 -12.58
N MET A 488 24.59 -2.80 -13.37
CA MET A 488 25.39 -3.98 -12.98
C MET A 488 26.87 -3.66 -12.94
N ARG A 489 27.32 -2.79 -13.83
CA ARG A 489 28.70 -2.28 -13.84
C ARG A 489 28.98 -1.41 -12.61
N PHE A 490 28.07 -0.48 -12.29
CA PHE A 490 28.16 0.36 -11.09
C PHE A 490 28.17 -0.45 -9.80
N LEU A 491 27.25 -1.42 -9.64
CA LEU A 491 27.19 -2.28 -8.45
C LEU A 491 28.41 -3.18 -8.34
N SER A 492 28.92 -3.73 -9.45
CA SER A 492 30.12 -4.57 -9.48
C SER A 492 31.40 -3.76 -9.27
N GLU A 493 31.49 -2.54 -9.80
CA GLU A 493 32.62 -1.63 -9.58
C GLU A 493 32.63 -1.07 -8.15
N PHE A 494 31.46 -0.80 -7.59
CA PHE A 494 31.29 -0.41 -6.19
C PHE A 494 31.69 -1.52 -5.24
N HIS A 495 31.38 -2.78 -5.55
CA HIS A 495 31.74 -3.94 -4.74
C HIS A 495 33.25 -4.27 -4.84
N ARG A 496 33.84 -4.18 -6.04
CA ARG A 496 35.25 -4.52 -6.27
C ARG A 496 36.24 -3.50 -5.70
N ASN A 497 35.93 -2.23 -5.76
CA ASN A 497 36.96 -1.22 -5.56
C ASN A 497 36.87 -0.44 -4.24
N GLY A 498 35.75 -0.53 -3.50
CA GLY A 498 35.55 0.25 -2.25
C GLY A 498 35.86 1.76 -2.41
N ARG A 499 36.19 2.20 -3.63
CA ARG A 499 36.54 3.56 -4.03
C ARG A 499 36.02 3.83 -5.44
N LEU A 500 35.35 4.96 -5.62
CA LEU A 500 35.08 5.50 -6.95
C LEU A 500 36.40 6.01 -7.52
N GLY A 501 36.87 5.36 -8.58
CA GLY A 501 38.00 5.86 -9.36
C GLY A 501 37.65 7.22 -9.95
N LYS A 502 38.62 8.16 -9.92
CA LYS A 502 38.51 9.47 -10.56
C LYS A 502 38.46 9.30 -12.09
N GLY A 503 37.25 9.27 -12.64
CA GLY A 503 36.98 9.41 -14.08
C GLY A 503 36.08 10.63 -14.28
N PRO A 504 36.09 11.29 -15.43
CA PRO A 504 35.40 12.56 -15.62
C PRO A 504 33.89 12.32 -15.72
N VAL A 505 33.19 12.44 -14.58
CA VAL A 505 31.75 12.60 -14.52
C VAL A 505 31.50 14.02 -14.10
N THR A 506 30.94 14.78 -15.00
CA THR A 506 30.62 16.20 -14.83
C THR A 506 29.75 16.41 -13.59
N ASN A 507 30.28 17.11 -12.62
CA ASN A 507 29.65 17.84 -11.53
C ASN A 507 28.44 17.25 -10.83
N VAL A 508 28.63 16.17 -10.05
CA VAL A 508 27.82 15.91 -8.86
C VAL A 508 28.75 15.27 -7.81
N GLU A 509 29.17 16.05 -6.84
CA GLU A 509 29.86 15.55 -5.64
C GLU A 509 28.85 14.80 -4.77
N TYR A 510 28.78 13.48 -4.92
CA TYR A 510 28.08 12.63 -3.97
C TYR A 510 29.00 12.33 -2.78
N ASN A 511 28.46 12.50 -1.58
CA ASN A 511 29.18 12.19 -0.36
C ASN A 511 29.30 10.66 -0.20
N VAL A 512 30.33 10.10 -0.83
CA VAL A 512 30.68 8.67 -0.88
C VAL A 512 30.76 8.00 0.52
N PRO A 513 31.18 8.68 1.63
CA PRO A 513 31.19 8.09 2.95
C PRO A 513 29.83 7.58 3.44
N THR A 514 28.75 8.22 3.05
CA THR A 514 27.39 7.82 3.47
C THR A 514 26.95 6.51 2.81
N LEU A 515 27.24 6.33 1.52
CA LEU A 515 26.95 5.07 0.82
C LEU A 515 27.81 3.90 1.35
N ILE A 516 29.06 4.14 1.71
CA ILE A 516 29.99 3.13 2.27
C ILE A 516 29.54 2.67 3.67
N ARG A 517 28.94 3.55 4.49
CA ARG A 517 28.37 3.14 5.79
C ARG A 517 27.29 2.07 5.65
N TYR A 518 26.52 2.07 4.56
CA TYR A 518 25.51 1.04 4.31
C TYR A 518 26.11 -0.36 4.11
N VAL A 519 27.31 -0.45 3.54
CA VAL A 519 28.03 -1.73 3.36
C VAL A 519 28.62 -2.21 4.67
N ASN A 520 29.22 -1.31 5.47
CA ASN A 520 29.95 -1.66 6.67
C ASN A 520 29.05 -1.98 7.90
N VAL A 521 27.82 -1.46 7.95
CA VAL A 521 26.88 -1.83 9.03
C VAL A 521 26.33 -3.26 8.82
N ALA A 522 26.30 -3.74 7.58
CA ALA A 522 25.89 -5.13 7.30
C ALA A 522 26.97 -6.18 7.66
N THR A 523 28.24 -5.76 7.81
CA THR A 523 29.36 -6.68 8.07
C THR A 523 29.77 -6.78 9.56
N ASN A 524 29.28 -5.89 10.44
CA ASN A 524 29.63 -5.82 11.85
C ASN A 524 28.49 -6.21 12.79
N VAL A 525 27.79 -7.32 12.53
CA VAL A 525 26.93 -7.95 13.54
C VAL A 525 27.73 -9.10 14.16
N PRO A 526 27.98 -9.09 15.50
CA PRO A 526 28.59 -10.24 16.15
C PRO A 526 27.71 -11.46 15.98
N THR A 527 28.29 -12.56 15.53
CA THR A 527 27.71 -13.90 15.63
C THR A 527 27.41 -14.20 17.09
N LEU A 528 26.17 -14.14 17.48
CA LEU A 528 25.67 -14.78 18.69
C LEU A 528 24.89 -16.02 18.27
N TYR A 529 25.39 -17.15 18.81
CA TYR A 529 24.86 -18.51 18.70
C TYR A 529 23.40 -18.63 19.12
#